data_1655c5054fe73ba38e25e30950ea845d
#
_entry.id   1655c5054fe73ba38e25e30950ea845d
#
_cell.length_a   1.000
_cell.length_b   1.000
_cell.length_c   1.000
_cell.angle_alpha   90.00
_cell.angle_beta   90.00
_cell.angle_gamma   90.00
#
_symmetry.space_group_name_H-M   'P 1'
#
loop_
_entity.id
_entity.type
_entity.pdbx_description
1 polymer ?
#
loop_
_entity_poly.entity_id
_entity_poly.type
_entity_poly.pdbx_seq_one_letter_code
_entity_poly.pdbx_strand_id
1 'polypeptide(L)'
;MTDLRRSTLLLFCLCGALAVAGCAPESTEVQDAEQSVAENASTDSTESPAASVTAEPAGELPEVIVLYGREELVPWLESENWWGEVDPEETLSVPHVIITGIHPSWSKFSATLPVPVKKALFYRLMAPLVMHANSMVMTFREGLIAARAEFMKNGQVSDEQLALIRRLAPLLPGRTIEDAEALGADDPGMEGMLDELLYRVDIVPAGLALGQAAYESGYGTSRFAVEGNSLFGQWTYGGDGIKPKEQRTDSKGDHRIKAFDWPFDSVRGYFINLMTHRAYEDFRRLRADLRAAGKPLDSMTLADGLLSYSERGQDYVDSLKGIMRVNNLTVADRAVFRDEPLRFLISEQSPEEAVKTRERVAQAAETGELAEIIERMRLE
;
A
#
# COMPACT_ATOMS: atom_id res chain seq x y z
N MET A 1 28.37 -23.74 -41.75
CA MET A 1 28.35 -22.40 -42.37
C MET A 1 26.92 -21.94 -42.24
N THR A 2 26.57 -21.08 -41.45
CA THR A 2 26.86 -19.82 -40.87
C THR A 2 25.87 -19.56 -39.71
N ASP A 3 26.42 -19.15 -38.61
CA ASP A 3 25.73 -18.58 -37.44
C ASP A 3 24.59 -17.63 -37.74
N LEU A 4 23.51 -17.73 -36.96
CA LEU A 4 22.63 -16.60 -36.77
C LEU A 4 22.36 -16.42 -35.25
N ARG A 5 22.92 -15.34 -34.76
CA ARG A 5 23.00 -14.89 -33.36
C ARG A 5 21.63 -14.69 -32.72
N ARG A 6 21.49 -15.27 -31.56
CA ARG A 6 20.46 -14.95 -30.57
C ARG A 6 20.67 -13.54 -30.03
N SER A 7 19.74 -12.65 -30.26
CA SER A 7 19.58 -11.39 -29.51
C SER A 7 18.55 -11.61 -28.44
N THR A 8 19.03 -11.88 -27.23
CA THR A 8 18.24 -11.92 -26.02
C THR A 8 18.06 -10.49 -25.54
N LEU A 9 16.87 -9.92 -25.67
CA LEU A 9 16.52 -8.64 -25.06
C LEU A 9 16.09 -8.92 -23.62
N LEU A 10 17.01 -8.80 -22.69
CA LEU A 10 16.78 -8.79 -21.25
C LEU A 10 16.31 -7.39 -20.86
N LEU A 11 15.02 -7.25 -20.54
CA LEU A 11 14.50 -6.05 -19.89
C LEU A 11 14.65 -6.22 -18.39
N PHE A 12 15.70 -5.62 -17.84
CA PHE A 12 15.99 -5.59 -16.42
C PHE A 12 15.20 -4.48 -15.71
N CYS A 13 14.44 -4.85 -14.70
CA CYS A 13 14.13 -3.95 -13.59
C CYS A 13 15.40 -3.84 -12.74
N LEU A 14 16.20 -2.81 -12.99
CA LEU A 14 17.41 -2.50 -12.23
C LEU A 14 17.13 -1.33 -11.29
N CYS A 15 16.92 -1.64 -10.01
CA CYS A 15 17.50 -0.85 -8.95
C CYS A 15 18.94 -1.36 -8.76
N GLY A 16 19.85 -0.96 -9.63
CA GLY A 16 21.23 -1.41 -9.62
C GLY A 16 22.16 -0.33 -10.14
N ALA A 17 23.05 0.14 -9.27
CA ALA A 17 24.07 1.13 -9.54
C ALA A 17 24.94 0.75 -10.76
N LEU A 18 25.03 1.67 -11.74
CA LEU A 18 26.16 1.74 -12.66
C LEU A 18 27.16 2.74 -12.09
N ALA A 19 28.28 2.23 -11.59
CA ALA A 19 29.42 3.04 -11.23
C ALA A 19 30.09 3.56 -12.52
N VAL A 20 30.05 4.87 -12.72
CA VAL A 20 31.02 5.59 -13.57
C VAL A 20 31.95 6.34 -12.61
N ALA A 21 33.23 6.02 -12.69
CA ALA A 21 34.26 6.65 -11.90
C ALA A 21 34.41 8.13 -12.26
N GLY A 22 34.38 8.98 -11.24
CA GLY A 22 34.73 10.39 -11.43
C GLY A 22 34.34 11.26 -10.23
N CYS A 23 35.31 11.50 -9.33
CA CYS A 23 35.40 12.55 -8.30
C CYS A 23 34.25 12.73 -7.31
N ALA A 24 34.56 12.39 -6.06
CA ALA A 24 33.78 12.68 -4.86
C ALA A 24 33.62 14.19 -4.59
N PRO A 25 32.55 14.57 -3.88
CA PRO A 25 32.75 14.94 -2.50
C PRO A 25 31.83 14.22 -1.50
N GLU A 26 32.32 14.18 -0.28
CA GLU A 26 31.78 13.61 0.94
C GLU A 26 30.26 13.74 1.12
N SER A 27 29.60 12.58 1.32
CA SER A 27 28.22 12.52 1.82
C SER A 27 28.11 11.41 2.88
N THR A 28 28.72 11.64 4.04
CA THR A 28 28.72 10.74 5.20
C THR A 28 27.42 10.84 6.05
N GLU A 29 26.52 11.79 5.77
CA GLU A 29 25.33 12.04 6.61
C GLU A 29 24.04 11.30 6.17
N VAL A 30 24.01 10.70 4.99
CA VAL A 30 22.78 10.08 4.45
C VAL A 30 22.55 8.65 4.95
N GLN A 31 23.61 7.97 5.43
CA GLN A 31 23.52 6.56 5.84
C GLN A 31 22.94 6.34 7.24
N ASP A 32 23.18 7.24 8.20
CA ASP A 32 22.73 7.07 9.59
C ASP A 32 21.23 7.26 9.79
N ALA A 33 20.54 7.92 8.87
CA ALA A 33 19.12 8.19 9.00
C ALA A 33 18.21 7.09 8.40
N GLU A 34 18.74 6.25 7.50
CA GLU A 34 18.01 5.09 7.00
C GLU A 34 17.96 3.97 8.05
N GLN A 35 18.99 3.85 8.90
CA GLN A 35 19.01 2.86 9.97
C GLN A 35 17.96 3.12 11.06
N SER A 36 17.72 4.37 11.42
CA SER A 36 16.80 4.69 12.53
C SER A 36 15.32 4.44 12.24
N VAL A 37 14.92 4.51 10.97
CA VAL A 37 13.51 4.29 10.56
C VAL A 37 13.21 2.80 10.36
N ALA A 38 14.22 2.01 10.00
CA ALA A 38 14.05 0.56 9.87
C ALA A 38 13.93 -0.16 11.22
N GLU A 39 14.60 0.34 12.26
CA GLU A 39 14.51 -0.23 13.62
C GLU A 39 13.11 -0.03 14.24
N ASN A 40 12.43 1.08 13.95
CA ASN A 40 11.09 1.34 14.50
C ASN A 40 9.96 0.59 13.76
N ALA A 41 10.22 0.02 12.58
CA ALA A 41 9.25 -0.79 11.85
C ALA A 41 9.42 -2.31 12.06
N SER A 42 10.44 -2.73 12.81
CA SER A 42 10.88 -4.12 12.92
C SER A 42 10.61 -4.80 14.27
N THR A 43 9.98 -4.14 15.21
CA THR A 43 9.61 -4.73 16.49
C THR A 43 8.11 -4.72 16.66
N ASP A 44 7.41 -5.73 16.20
CA ASP A 44 6.46 -6.44 17.03
C ASP A 44 5.97 -7.75 16.40
N SER A 45 6.47 -8.83 16.94
CA SER A 45 5.76 -10.10 17.05
C SER A 45 5.85 -10.52 18.51
N THR A 46 5.14 -9.80 19.37
CA THR A 46 4.85 -10.26 20.74
C THR A 46 3.42 -9.89 21.12
N GLU A 47 2.72 -10.89 21.59
CA GLU A 47 1.35 -10.90 22.07
C GLU A 47 0.99 -9.62 22.87
N SER A 48 -0.02 -8.90 22.40
CA SER A 48 -0.67 -7.82 23.15
C SER A 48 -1.82 -8.40 23.96
N PRO A 49 -1.97 -8.04 25.23
CA PRO A 49 -3.12 -8.49 26.04
C PRO A 49 -4.40 -7.84 25.51
N ALA A 50 -5.40 -8.67 25.25
CA ALA A 50 -6.72 -8.29 24.80
C ALA A 50 -7.37 -7.28 25.76
N ALA A 51 -7.48 -6.04 25.32
CA ALA A 51 -8.44 -5.09 25.90
C ALA A 51 -9.83 -5.47 25.38
N SER A 52 -10.74 -5.81 26.29
CA SER A 52 -12.13 -6.13 25.99
C SER A 52 -12.85 -4.90 25.45
N VAL A 53 -12.95 -4.80 24.16
CA VAL A 53 -13.90 -3.93 23.48
C VAL A 53 -15.25 -4.63 23.52
N THR A 54 -16.26 -3.98 24.05
CA THR A 54 -17.66 -4.46 24.06
C THR A 54 -18.07 -4.77 22.64
N ALA A 55 -18.38 -6.05 22.39
CA ALA A 55 -18.80 -6.55 21.10
C ALA A 55 -20.07 -5.82 20.63
N GLU A 56 -19.98 -5.07 19.55
CA GLU A 56 -21.15 -4.79 18.72
C GLU A 56 -21.74 -6.12 18.22
N PRO A 57 -23.07 -6.18 17.94
CA PRO A 57 -23.70 -7.43 17.52
C PRO A 57 -22.93 -7.98 16.31
N ALA A 58 -22.63 -9.26 16.35
CA ALA A 58 -21.86 -9.96 15.32
C ALA A 58 -22.42 -9.62 13.94
N GLY A 59 -21.75 -8.71 13.23
CA GLY A 59 -22.08 -8.37 11.87
C GLY A 59 -21.91 -9.62 11.00
N GLU A 60 -22.70 -9.71 9.96
CA GLU A 60 -22.60 -10.78 8.97
C GLU A 60 -21.16 -10.88 8.47
N LEU A 61 -20.59 -12.11 8.49
CA LEU A 61 -19.22 -12.32 8.05
C LEU A 61 -19.07 -11.86 6.59
N PRO A 62 -17.98 -11.18 6.22
CA PRO A 62 -17.76 -10.82 4.83
C PRO A 62 -17.74 -12.03 3.92
N GLU A 63 -18.27 -11.86 2.74
CA GLU A 63 -18.24 -12.89 1.69
C GLU A 63 -16.78 -13.14 1.26
N VAL A 64 -16.42 -14.42 1.14
CA VAL A 64 -15.14 -14.86 0.59
C VAL A 64 -15.38 -15.53 -0.75
N ILE A 65 -14.91 -14.89 -1.81
CA ILE A 65 -15.01 -15.34 -3.19
C ILE A 65 -13.77 -16.15 -3.51
N VAL A 66 -13.92 -17.39 -3.96
CA VAL A 66 -12.80 -18.25 -4.36
C VAL A 66 -12.92 -18.56 -5.85
N LEU A 67 -11.96 -18.10 -6.63
CA LEU A 67 -11.90 -18.28 -8.08
C LEU A 67 -10.64 -19.03 -8.48
N TYR A 68 -10.65 -19.67 -9.64
CA TYR A 68 -9.42 -20.23 -10.23
C TYR A 68 -9.18 -19.67 -11.62
N GLY A 69 -7.91 -19.37 -11.89
CA GLY A 69 -7.45 -18.95 -13.20
C GLY A 69 -8.22 -17.76 -13.80
N ARG A 70 -7.97 -17.53 -15.09
CA ARG A 70 -8.65 -16.50 -15.88
C ARG A 70 -10.08 -16.86 -16.19
N GLU A 71 -10.34 -18.15 -16.28
CA GLU A 71 -11.61 -18.74 -16.70
C GLU A 71 -12.76 -18.36 -15.77
N GLU A 72 -12.49 -18.17 -14.50
CA GLU A 72 -13.47 -17.65 -13.53
C GLU A 72 -13.29 -16.15 -13.24
N LEU A 73 -12.04 -15.65 -13.20
CA LEU A 73 -11.76 -14.28 -12.81
C LEU A 73 -12.35 -13.24 -13.76
N VAL A 74 -12.18 -13.40 -15.08
CA VAL A 74 -12.69 -12.41 -16.04
C VAL A 74 -14.22 -12.45 -16.11
N PRO A 75 -14.91 -13.60 -16.21
CA PRO A 75 -16.36 -13.64 -16.09
C PRO A 75 -16.91 -13.06 -14.78
N TRP A 76 -16.21 -13.27 -13.67
CA TRP A 76 -16.59 -12.65 -12.40
C TRP A 76 -16.45 -11.12 -12.46
N LEU A 77 -15.34 -10.57 -12.98
CA LEU A 77 -15.17 -9.13 -13.16
C LEU A 77 -16.24 -8.53 -14.09
N GLU A 78 -16.67 -9.29 -15.12
CA GLU A 78 -17.75 -8.90 -16.03
C GLU A 78 -19.11 -8.89 -15.29
N SER A 79 -19.40 -9.90 -14.49
CA SER A 79 -20.65 -9.97 -13.70
C SER A 79 -20.73 -8.86 -12.65
N GLU A 80 -19.58 -8.43 -12.14
CA GLU A 80 -19.46 -7.28 -11.25
C GLU A 80 -19.52 -5.93 -11.99
N ASN A 81 -19.68 -5.88 -13.30
CA ASN A 81 -19.51 -4.66 -14.11
C ASN A 81 -18.18 -3.93 -13.80
N TRP A 82 -17.14 -4.73 -13.55
CA TRP A 82 -15.80 -4.24 -13.20
C TRP A 82 -14.78 -4.62 -14.28
N TRP A 83 -15.24 -4.84 -15.51
CA TRP A 83 -14.44 -5.16 -16.68
C TRP A 83 -14.79 -4.24 -17.85
N GLY A 84 -13.88 -4.10 -18.81
CA GLY A 84 -14.07 -3.28 -20.00
C GLY A 84 -13.36 -1.92 -19.92
N GLU A 85 -13.74 -1.02 -20.79
CA GLU A 85 -13.18 0.33 -20.86
C GLU A 85 -13.73 1.20 -19.73
N VAL A 86 -12.92 2.16 -19.30
CA VAL A 86 -13.30 3.16 -18.29
C VAL A 86 -13.56 4.47 -19.03
N ASP A 87 -14.76 5.01 -18.87
CA ASP A 87 -15.05 6.34 -19.35
C ASP A 87 -14.37 7.38 -18.44
N PRO A 88 -13.48 8.22 -18.98
CA PRO A 88 -12.79 9.23 -18.17
C PRO A 88 -13.71 10.34 -17.64
N GLU A 89 -14.89 10.52 -18.20
CA GLU A 89 -15.84 11.54 -17.78
C GLU A 89 -16.77 11.03 -16.67
N GLU A 90 -16.91 9.71 -16.50
CA GLU A 90 -17.74 9.13 -15.47
C GLU A 90 -16.97 8.92 -14.16
N THR A 91 -17.70 8.97 -13.04
CA THR A 91 -17.17 8.58 -11.73
C THR A 91 -17.00 7.07 -11.69
N LEU A 92 -15.76 6.63 -11.50
CA LEU A 92 -15.44 5.21 -11.43
C LEU A 92 -16.01 4.59 -10.15
N SER A 93 -16.98 3.68 -10.31
CA SER A 93 -17.63 2.95 -9.22
C SER A 93 -16.94 1.61 -9.02
N VAL A 94 -16.21 1.46 -7.92
CA VAL A 94 -15.30 0.34 -7.64
C VAL A 94 -15.95 -0.66 -6.70
N PRO A 95 -15.90 -1.98 -6.98
CA PRO A 95 -16.39 -2.98 -6.03
C PRO A 95 -15.50 -3.01 -4.78
N HIS A 96 -16.13 -3.20 -3.61
CA HIS A 96 -15.42 -3.26 -2.35
C HIS A 96 -14.88 -4.68 -2.10
N VAL A 97 -13.83 -5.06 -2.85
CA VAL A 97 -13.23 -6.39 -2.79
C VAL A 97 -11.72 -6.33 -2.61
N ILE A 98 -11.17 -7.13 -1.72
CA ILE A 98 -9.73 -7.20 -1.43
C ILE A 98 -9.19 -8.57 -1.81
N ILE A 99 -8.17 -8.61 -2.67
CA ILE A 99 -7.45 -9.84 -2.96
C ILE A 99 -6.54 -10.21 -1.80
N THR A 100 -6.48 -11.50 -1.47
CA THR A 100 -5.69 -12.03 -0.36
C THR A 100 -4.27 -12.41 -0.74
N GLY A 101 -3.95 -12.46 -2.04
CA GLY A 101 -2.62 -12.81 -2.52
C GLY A 101 -2.46 -12.59 -4.01
N ILE A 102 -1.19 -12.42 -4.44
CA ILE A 102 -0.83 -12.46 -5.85
C ILE A 102 -0.52 -13.91 -6.21
N HIS A 103 -1.29 -14.44 -7.15
CA HIS A 103 -1.20 -15.85 -7.50
C HIS A 103 0.21 -16.24 -7.99
N PRO A 104 0.82 -17.34 -7.50
CA PRO A 104 2.17 -17.76 -7.86
C PRO A 104 2.40 -17.92 -9.36
N SER A 105 1.38 -18.32 -10.12
CA SER A 105 1.47 -18.45 -11.58
C SER A 105 1.33 -17.13 -12.34
N TRP A 106 1.00 -16.01 -11.68
CA TRP A 106 0.70 -14.73 -12.34
C TRP A 106 1.82 -14.29 -13.29
N SER A 107 3.07 -14.38 -12.87
CA SER A 107 4.21 -14.01 -13.72
C SER A 107 4.25 -14.78 -15.05
N LYS A 108 4.00 -16.09 -15.01
CA LYS A 108 3.97 -16.95 -16.22
C LYS A 108 2.71 -16.73 -17.04
N PHE A 109 1.57 -16.71 -16.37
CA PHE A 109 0.27 -16.56 -17.01
C PHE A 109 0.13 -15.20 -17.69
N SER A 110 0.48 -14.12 -17.01
CA SER A 110 0.39 -12.76 -17.56
C SER A 110 1.29 -12.54 -18.79
N ALA A 111 2.36 -13.33 -18.95
CA ALA A 111 3.22 -13.30 -20.14
C ALA A 111 2.51 -13.83 -21.38
N THR A 112 1.46 -14.63 -21.25
CA THR A 112 0.65 -15.16 -22.36
C THR A 112 -0.50 -14.23 -22.75
N LEU A 113 -0.77 -13.20 -21.95
CA LEU A 113 -1.87 -12.27 -22.18
C LEU A 113 -1.46 -11.12 -23.13
N PRO A 114 -2.39 -10.59 -23.93
CA PRO A 114 -2.20 -9.29 -24.53
C PRO A 114 -1.91 -8.23 -23.47
N VAL A 115 -0.97 -7.31 -23.76
CA VAL A 115 -0.54 -6.28 -22.80
C VAL A 115 -1.71 -5.47 -22.20
N PRO A 116 -2.73 -5.05 -22.99
CA PRO A 116 -3.87 -4.33 -22.42
C PRO A 116 -4.64 -5.18 -21.39
N VAL A 117 -4.85 -6.47 -21.67
CA VAL A 117 -5.57 -7.39 -20.77
C VAL A 117 -4.80 -7.58 -19.46
N LYS A 118 -3.48 -7.81 -19.54
CA LYS A 118 -2.62 -7.91 -18.36
C LYS A 118 -2.73 -6.67 -17.48
N LYS A 119 -2.63 -5.49 -18.08
CA LYS A 119 -2.73 -4.21 -17.37
C LYS A 119 -4.11 -4.01 -16.73
N ALA A 120 -5.18 -4.32 -17.49
CA ALA A 120 -6.54 -4.21 -16.99
C ALA A 120 -6.75 -5.10 -15.76
N LEU A 121 -6.37 -6.38 -15.82
CA LEU A 121 -6.46 -7.29 -14.67
C LEU A 121 -5.71 -6.73 -13.46
N PHE A 122 -4.47 -6.28 -13.64
CA PHE A 122 -3.70 -5.70 -12.55
C PHE A 122 -4.41 -4.50 -11.90
N TYR A 123 -4.84 -3.52 -12.69
CA TYR A 123 -5.48 -2.32 -12.14
C TYR A 123 -6.84 -2.61 -11.51
N ARG A 124 -7.62 -3.55 -12.08
CA ARG A 124 -8.93 -3.94 -11.53
C ARG A 124 -8.79 -4.61 -10.16
N LEU A 125 -7.73 -5.37 -9.94
CA LEU A 125 -7.47 -6.03 -8.66
C LEU A 125 -6.78 -5.11 -7.64
N MET A 126 -5.98 -4.14 -8.11
CA MET A 126 -5.24 -3.24 -7.21
C MET A 126 -6.03 -2.00 -6.79
N ALA A 127 -6.95 -1.50 -7.62
CA ALA A 127 -7.70 -0.29 -7.29
C ALA A 127 -8.51 -0.41 -5.98
N PRO A 128 -9.23 -1.51 -5.71
CA PRO A 128 -9.92 -1.67 -4.44
C PRO A 128 -8.98 -1.63 -3.23
N LEU A 129 -7.76 -2.19 -3.32
CA LEU A 129 -6.78 -2.16 -2.22
C LEU A 129 -6.35 -0.73 -1.88
N VAL A 130 -6.02 0.05 -2.91
CA VAL A 130 -5.59 1.45 -2.74
C VAL A 130 -6.73 2.30 -2.19
N MET A 131 -7.95 2.10 -2.70
CA MET A 131 -9.11 2.82 -2.23
C MET A 131 -9.49 2.46 -0.80
N HIS A 132 -9.35 1.20 -0.41
CA HIS A 132 -9.58 0.77 0.97
C HIS A 132 -8.58 1.42 1.93
N ALA A 133 -7.29 1.48 1.57
CA ALA A 133 -6.29 2.20 2.35
C ALA A 133 -6.63 3.70 2.47
N ASN A 134 -7.07 4.34 1.39
CA ASN A 134 -7.52 5.74 1.42
C ASN A 134 -8.76 5.94 2.30
N SER A 135 -9.72 5.03 2.28
CA SER A 135 -10.91 5.08 3.14
C SER A 135 -10.52 5.03 4.61
N MET A 136 -9.64 4.10 5.01
CA MET A 136 -9.12 4.00 6.39
C MET A 136 -8.39 5.28 6.81
N VAL A 137 -7.53 5.81 5.94
CA VAL A 137 -6.79 7.07 6.20
C VAL A 137 -7.74 8.24 6.37
N MET A 138 -8.82 8.33 5.57
CA MET A 138 -9.82 9.38 5.71
C MET A 138 -10.59 9.27 7.03
N THR A 139 -10.96 8.07 7.45
CA THR A 139 -11.57 7.85 8.78
C THR A 139 -10.65 8.35 9.92
N PHE A 140 -9.37 8.04 9.86
CA PHE A 140 -8.41 8.55 10.85
C PHE A 140 -8.28 10.07 10.78
N ARG A 141 -8.21 10.64 9.58
CA ARG A 141 -8.11 12.08 9.40
C ARG A 141 -9.33 12.83 9.93
N GLU A 142 -10.53 12.32 9.68
CA GLU A 142 -11.78 12.88 10.20
C GLU A 142 -11.81 12.85 11.72
N GLY A 143 -11.38 11.74 12.34
CA GLY A 143 -11.21 11.62 13.78
C GLY A 143 -10.20 12.63 14.34
N LEU A 144 -9.06 12.83 13.67
CA LEU A 144 -8.07 13.84 14.06
C LEU A 144 -8.60 15.27 13.94
N ILE A 145 -9.37 15.57 12.90
CA ILE A 145 -10.01 16.89 12.73
C ILE A 145 -11.00 17.15 13.87
N ALA A 146 -11.82 16.16 14.21
CA ALA A 146 -12.75 16.24 15.33
C ALA A 146 -12.01 16.42 16.67
N ALA A 147 -10.96 15.64 16.92
CA ALA A 147 -10.13 15.73 18.13
C ALA A 147 -9.48 17.12 18.25
N ARG A 148 -8.95 17.66 17.15
CA ARG A 148 -8.38 19.03 17.14
C ARG A 148 -9.43 20.09 17.49
N ALA A 149 -10.61 20.02 16.89
CA ALA A 149 -11.69 20.96 17.16
C ALA A 149 -12.14 20.89 18.64
N GLU A 150 -12.21 19.68 19.21
CA GLU A 150 -12.57 19.50 20.61
C GLU A 150 -11.48 20.01 21.54
N PHE A 151 -10.21 19.67 21.29
CA PHE A 151 -9.09 20.18 22.10
C PHE A 151 -9.03 21.70 22.10
N MET A 152 -9.18 22.36 20.94
CA MET A 152 -9.19 23.81 20.83
C MET A 152 -10.34 24.46 21.61
N LYS A 153 -11.45 23.76 21.79
CA LYS A 153 -12.62 24.25 22.51
C LYS A 153 -12.55 23.99 24.03
N ASN A 154 -12.10 22.82 24.41
CA ASN A 154 -12.25 22.30 25.78
C ASN A 154 -10.91 22.13 26.52
N GLY A 155 -9.77 22.25 25.82
CA GLY A 155 -8.43 21.99 26.37
C GLY A 155 -8.13 20.51 26.60
N GLN A 156 -9.00 19.61 26.17
CA GLN A 156 -8.83 18.16 26.27
C GLN A 156 -9.58 17.44 25.15
N VAL A 157 -9.17 16.22 24.85
CA VAL A 157 -9.83 15.30 23.91
C VAL A 157 -10.63 14.25 24.66
N SER A 158 -11.60 13.58 23.99
CA SER A 158 -12.31 12.44 24.55
C SER A 158 -11.42 11.19 24.65
N ASP A 159 -11.84 10.17 25.41
CA ASP A 159 -11.10 8.91 25.53
C ASP A 159 -10.96 8.20 24.20
N GLU A 160 -11.98 8.22 23.33
CA GLU A 160 -11.95 7.63 22.00
C GLU A 160 -10.96 8.37 21.09
N GLN A 161 -10.96 9.70 21.15
CA GLN A 161 -10.01 10.52 20.41
C GLN A 161 -8.58 10.32 20.91
N LEU A 162 -8.39 10.19 22.21
CA LEU A 162 -7.09 9.88 22.79
C LEU A 162 -6.57 8.51 22.32
N ALA A 163 -7.44 7.50 22.27
CA ALA A 163 -7.08 6.18 21.75
C ALA A 163 -6.63 6.26 20.28
N LEU A 164 -7.35 7.02 19.44
CA LEU A 164 -6.95 7.27 18.05
C LEU A 164 -5.58 7.99 17.98
N ILE A 165 -5.39 9.03 18.78
CA ILE A 165 -4.13 9.80 18.79
C ILE A 165 -2.98 8.89 19.25
N ARG A 166 -3.14 8.11 20.30
CA ARG A 166 -2.14 7.15 20.78
C ARG A 166 -1.76 6.14 19.68
N ARG A 167 -2.72 5.64 18.94
CA ARG A 167 -2.50 4.73 17.80
C ARG A 167 -1.68 5.38 16.69
N LEU A 168 -1.88 6.66 16.40
CA LEU A 168 -1.25 7.36 15.28
C LEU A 168 0.04 8.11 15.68
N ALA A 169 0.26 8.39 16.96
CA ALA A 169 1.42 9.12 17.44
C ALA A 169 2.78 8.49 17.07
N PRO A 170 2.93 7.16 16.96
CA PRO A 170 4.17 6.55 16.47
C PRO A 170 4.52 6.90 15.01
N LEU A 171 3.60 7.45 14.23
CA LEU A 171 3.90 8.00 12.90
C LEU A 171 4.70 9.31 12.95
N LEU A 172 4.81 9.93 14.13
CA LEU A 172 5.56 11.16 14.34
C LEU A 172 7.05 10.87 14.53
N PRO A 173 7.95 11.71 13.99
CA PRO A 173 9.38 11.51 14.13
C PRO A 173 9.82 11.45 15.61
N GLY A 174 10.59 10.40 15.95
CA GLY A 174 11.17 10.25 17.27
C GLY A 174 10.20 9.88 18.40
N ARG A 175 8.94 9.55 18.08
CA ARG A 175 7.98 9.04 19.07
C ARG A 175 7.95 7.51 19.05
N THR A 176 8.03 6.94 20.22
CA THR A 176 7.89 5.50 20.45
C THR A 176 6.42 5.13 20.78
N ILE A 177 6.14 3.84 20.83
CA ILE A 177 4.83 3.35 21.30
C ILE A 177 4.62 3.74 22.77
N GLU A 178 5.66 3.62 23.62
CA GLU A 178 5.61 3.98 25.03
C GLU A 178 5.31 5.48 25.23
N ASP A 179 5.92 6.34 24.37
CA ASP A 179 5.59 7.79 24.40
C ASP A 179 4.12 8.03 24.03
N ALA A 180 3.59 7.27 23.08
CA ALA A 180 2.20 7.39 22.68
C ALA A 180 1.24 6.92 23.76
N GLU A 181 1.52 5.82 24.44
CA GLU A 181 0.72 5.28 25.55
C GLU A 181 0.70 6.22 26.76
N ALA A 182 1.78 6.97 26.97
CA ALA A 182 1.90 7.92 28.08
C ALA A 182 1.12 9.23 27.89
N LEU A 183 0.56 9.49 26.67
CA LEU A 183 -0.19 10.72 26.40
C LEU A 183 -1.44 10.84 27.30
N GLY A 184 -1.67 12.04 27.84
CA GLY A 184 -2.92 12.42 28.52
C GLY A 184 -3.87 13.16 27.59
N ALA A 185 -5.16 13.18 27.93
CA ALA A 185 -6.19 13.88 27.15
C ALA A 185 -5.99 15.40 27.09
N ASP A 186 -5.30 15.96 28.07
CA ASP A 186 -4.99 17.38 28.27
C ASP A 186 -3.49 17.69 28.10
N ASP A 187 -2.75 16.81 27.41
CA ASP A 187 -1.30 16.97 27.19
C ASP A 187 -1.00 18.36 26.62
N PRO A 188 -0.06 19.11 27.22
CA PRO A 188 0.28 20.48 26.77
C PRO A 188 0.79 20.54 25.32
N GLY A 189 1.33 19.44 24.77
CA GLY A 189 1.80 19.31 23.39
C GLY A 189 0.72 18.84 22.41
N MET A 190 -0.50 18.60 22.85
CA MET A 190 -1.56 17.97 22.05
C MET A 190 -1.90 18.76 20.78
N GLU A 191 -1.99 20.09 20.85
CA GLU A 191 -2.29 20.91 19.66
C GLU A 191 -1.25 20.72 18.57
N GLY A 192 0.04 20.87 18.89
CA GLY A 192 1.12 20.71 17.93
C GLY A 192 1.20 19.28 17.38
N MET A 193 0.90 18.29 18.21
CA MET A 193 0.83 16.88 17.80
C MET A 193 -0.31 16.62 16.82
N LEU A 194 -1.49 17.14 17.08
CA LEU A 194 -2.65 17.04 16.18
C LEU A 194 -2.39 17.74 14.84
N ASP A 195 -1.74 18.91 14.85
CA ASP A 195 -1.36 19.61 13.64
C ASP A 195 -0.35 18.81 12.81
N GLU A 196 0.66 18.20 13.43
CA GLU A 196 1.64 17.36 12.75
C GLU A 196 1.02 16.04 12.25
N LEU A 197 0.13 15.41 13.02
CA LEU A 197 -0.62 14.24 12.56
C LEU A 197 -1.50 14.58 11.36
N LEU A 198 -2.22 15.70 11.38
CA LEU A 198 -3.04 16.16 10.25
C LEU A 198 -2.21 16.51 9.00
N TYR A 199 -0.97 16.96 9.18
CA TYR A 199 -0.05 17.17 8.08
C TYR A 199 0.40 15.86 7.43
N ARG A 200 0.61 14.79 8.23
CA ARG A 200 1.09 13.48 7.78
C ARG A 200 -0.01 12.54 7.32
N VAL A 201 -1.07 12.42 8.10
CA VAL A 201 -2.18 11.49 7.87
C VAL A 201 -3.16 12.07 6.86
N ASP A 202 -2.97 11.71 5.60
CA ASP A 202 -3.85 12.08 4.49
C ASP A 202 -3.70 11.09 3.34
N ILE A 203 -4.67 11.07 2.43
CA ILE A 203 -4.73 10.14 1.30
C ILE A 203 -3.53 10.26 0.34
N VAL A 204 -3.33 9.17 -0.39
CA VAL A 204 -2.50 9.15 -1.60
C VAL A 204 -3.46 9.01 -2.79
N PRO A 205 -3.44 9.92 -3.80
CA PRO A 205 -4.31 9.79 -4.96
C PRO A 205 -4.20 8.40 -5.58
N ALA A 206 -5.36 7.79 -5.88
CA ALA A 206 -5.40 6.40 -6.28
C ALA A 206 -4.65 6.13 -7.58
N GLY A 207 -4.73 7.04 -8.55
CA GLY A 207 -3.98 6.94 -9.80
C GLY A 207 -2.47 6.94 -9.59
N LEU A 208 -1.96 7.72 -8.63
CA LEU A 208 -0.54 7.75 -8.27
C LEU A 208 -0.09 6.42 -7.66
N ALA A 209 -0.81 5.92 -6.65
CA ALA A 209 -0.50 4.65 -6.01
C ALA A 209 -0.56 3.47 -6.99
N LEU A 210 -1.56 3.45 -7.88
CA LEU A 210 -1.68 2.45 -8.95
C LEU A 210 -0.53 2.53 -9.96
N GLY A 211 -0.12 3.75 -10.32
CA GLY A 211 1.01 3.99 -11.22
C GLY A 211 2.32 3.47 -10.63
N GLN A 212 2.58 3.77 -9.34
CA GLN A 212 3.76 3.27 -8.63
C GLN A 212 3.72 1.75 -8.45
N ALA A 213 2.59 1.18 -8.01
CA ALA A 213 2.44 -0.26 -7.88
C ALA A 213 2.74 -0.98 -9.22
N ALA A 214 2.24 -0.46 -10.34
CA ALA A 214 2.50 -1.01 -11.66
C ALA A 214 3.99 -0.91 -12.05
N TYR A 215 4.61 0.24 -11.79
CA TYR A 215 6.02 0.48 -12.12
C TYR A 215 6.95 -0.40 -11.30
N GLU A 216 6.80 -0.38 -9.98
CA GLU A 216 7.69 -1.07 -9.03
C GLU A 216 7.56 -2.60 -9.08
N SER A 217 6.34 -3.12 -9.25
CA SER A 217 6.08 -4.55 -9.30
C SER A 217 6.12 -5.16 -10.70
N GLY A 218 6.27 -4.34 -11.75
CA GLY A 218 6.11 -4.80 -13.13
C GLY A 218 4.71 -5.36 -13.41
N TYR A 219 3.67 -4.68 -12.94
CA TYR A 219 2.29 -5.17 -12.97
C TYR A 219 2.09 -6.47 -12.18
N GLY A 220 2.69 -6.56 -11.00
CA GLY A 220 2.61 -7.74 -10.12
C GLY A 220 3.44 -8.94 -10.59
N THR A 221 4.25 -8.81 -11.66
CA THR A 221 5.00 -9.95 -12.22
C THR A 221 6.38 -10.14 -11.61
N SER A 222 6.86 -9.18 -10.82
CA SER A 222 8.14 -9.29 -10.16
C SER A 222 8.15 -10.47 -9.17
N ARG A 223 9.34 -11.04 -8.94
CA ARG A 223 9.49 -12.10 -7.95
C ARG A 223 9.04 -11.68 -6.55
N PHE A 224 9.32 -10.43 -6.18
CA PHE A 224 8.93 -9.89 -4.88
C PHE A 224 7.43 -9.74 -4.73
N ALA A 225 6.73 -9.37 -5.80
CA ALA A 225 5.28 -9.31 -5.80
C ALA A 225 4.66 -10.72 -5.66
N VAL A 226 5.16 -11.70 -6.43
CA VAL A 226 4.59 -13.06 -6.47
C VAL A 226 4.95 -13.87 -5.22
N GLU A 227 6.19 -13.78 -4.71
CA GLU A 227 6.65 -14.57 -3.56
C GLU A 227 6.36 -13.89 -2.20
N GLY A 228 6.10 -12.59 -2.17
CA GLY A 228 5.97 -11.83 -0.92
C GLY A 228 4.98 -10.69 -0.97
N ASN A 229 4.03 -10.69 -1.90
CA ASN A 229 2.99 -9.65 -2.03
C ASN A 229 3.53 -8.20 -2.04
N SER A 230 4.84 -8.03 -2.36
CA SER A 230 5.53 -6.73 -2.31
C SER A 230 5.31 -5.95 -3.60
N LEU A 231 4.47 -4.93 -3.53
CA LEU A 231 4.04 -4.13 -4.68
C LEU A 231 4.91 -2.87 -4.91
N PHE A 232 5.59 -2.37 -3.86
CA PHE A 232 6.28 -1.09 -3.86
C PHE A 232 7.78 -1.21 -3.53
N GLY A 233 8.31 -2.43 -3.42
CA GLY A 233 9.72 -2.68 -3.20
C GLY A 233 10.27 -2.15 -1.87
N GLN A 234 9.44 -2.12 -0.81
CA GLN A 234 9.85 -1.67 0.51
C GLN A 234 11.01 -2.52 1.05
N TRP A 235 11.99 -1.86 1.65
CA TRP A 235 13.16 -2.50 2.21
C TRP A 235 12.96 -2.88 3.68
N THR A 236 13.65 -3.94 4.12
CA THR A 236 13.80 -4.33 5.52
C THR A 236 15.23 -4.78 5.80
N TYR A 237 15.71 -4.49 6.99
CA TYR A 237 17.06 -4.89 7.43
C TYR A 237 17.05 -6.08 8.40
N GLY A 238 15.90 -6.64 8.67
CA GLY A 238 15.73 -7.80 9.56
C GLY A 238 14.41 -8.52 9.29
N GLY A 239 14.24 -9.71 9.88
CA GLY A 239 13.01 -10.47 9.79
C GLY A 239 12.72 -11.08 8.41
N ASP A 240 11.44 -11.23 8.11
CA ASP A 240 10.94 -11.89 6.91
C ASP A 240 11.05 -10.97 5.69
N GLY A 241 11.98 -11.28 4.82
CA GLY A 241 12.20 -10.54 3.60
C GLY A 241 12.89 -11.39 2.54
N ILE A 242 12.67 -11.03 1.29
CA ILE A 242 13.21 -11.74 0.12
C ILE A 242 14.53 -11.10 -0.29
N LYS A 243 15.60 -11.86 -0.29
CA LYS A 243 16.93 -11.39 -0.75
C LYS A 243 16.92 -11.13 -2.26
N PRO A 244 17.43 -9.96 -2.72
CA PRO A 244 17.69 -9.76 -4.14
C PRO A 244 18.69 -10.78 -4.67
N LYS A 245 18.46 -11.33 -5.88
CA LYS A 245 19.35 -12.34 -6.50
C LYS A 245 20.75 -11.78 -6.83
N GLU A 246 20.85 -10.50 -7.04
CA GLU A 246 22.06 -9.79 -7.48
C GLU A 246 22.69 -8.92 -6.37
N GLN A 247 22.55 -9.34 -5.12
CA GLN A 247 23.22 -8.65 -4.01
C GLN A 247 24.75 -8.86 -4.14
N ARG A 248 25.39 -7.95 -4.89
CA ARG A 248 26.79 -8.10 -5.34
C ARG A 248 27.82 -7.58 -4.36
N THR A 249 27.46 -6.96 -3.25
CA THR A 249 28.45 -6.38 -2.34
C THR A 249 28.01 -6.49 -0.89
N ASP A 250 28.94 -6.96 -0.05
CA ASP A 250 28.83 -6.93 1.41
C ASP A 250 28.71 -5.53 2.00
N SER A 251 28.86 -4.47 1.16
CA SER A 251 28.89 -3.08 1.57
C SER A 251 27.52 -2.46 1.89
N LYS A 252 26.42 -3.10 1.48
CA LYS A 252 25.04 -2.59 1.73
C LYS A 252 24.31 -3.35 2.85
N GLY A 253 24.98 -4.21 3.62
CA GLY A 253 24.38 -4.99 4.70
C GLY A 253 23.40 -6.07 4.19
N ASP A 254 22.69 -6.74 5.11
CA ASP A 254 21.68 -7.78 4.80
C ASP A 254 20.29 -7.15 4.51
N HIS A 255 20.23 -6.20 3.57
CA HIS A 255 18.97 -5.60 3.16
C HIS A 255 18.14 -6.60 2.34
N ARG A 256 16.85 -6.61 2.57
CA ARG A 256 15.88 -7.48 1.90
C ARG A 256 14.69 -6.65 1.44
N ILE A 257 13.95 -7.14 0.47
CA ILE A 257 12.63 -6.60 0.15
C ILE A 257 11.63 -7.23 1.11
N LYS A 258 10.89 -6.40 1.83
CA LYS A 258 9.89 -6.84 2.81
C LYS A 258 8.83 -7.71 2.14
N ALA A 259 8.55 -8.85 2.74
CA ALA A 259 7.43 -9.71 2.37
C ALA A 259 6.22 -9.38 3.25
N PHE A 260 5.04 -9.57 2.71
CA PHE A 260 3.77 -9.28 3.35
C PHE A 260 2.85 -10.49 3.22
N ASP A 261 2.00 -10.70 4.21
CA ASP A 261 1.02 -11.77 4.18
C ASP A 261 -0.03 -11.51 3.10
N TRP A 262 -0.43 -10.26 2.93
CA TRP A 262 -1.42 -9.83 1.95
C TRP A 262 -0.90 -8.66 1.09
N PRO A 263 -1.35 -8.52 -0.16
CA PRO A 263 -1.03 -7.35 -1.00
C PRO A 263 -1.47 -6.02 -0.37
N PHE A 264 -2.54 -6.05 0.43
CA PHE A 264 -3.04 -4.88 1.15
C PHE A 264 -2.00 -4.36 2.16
N ASP A 265 -1.28 -5.24 2.86
CA ASP A 265 -0.23 -4.82 3.80
C ASP A 265 0.93 -4.09 3.11
N SER A 266 1.24 -4.48 1.87
CA SER A 266 2.20 -3.73 1.06
C SER A 266 1.69 -2.33 0.70
N VAL A 267 0.39 -2.19 0.38
CA VAL A 267 -0.24 -0.87 0.15
C VAL A 267 -0.20 -0.04 1.43
N ARG A 268 -0.60 -0.62 2.57
CA ARG A 268 -0.55 0.05 3.88
C ARG A 268 0.86 0.52 4.22
N GLY A 269 1.85 -0.36 4.08
CA GLY A 269 3.25 -0.01 4.32
C GLY A 269 3.76 1.12 3.41
N TYR A 270 3.34 1.15 2.16
CA TYR A 270 3.65 2.24 1.24
C TYR A 270 3.02 3.57 1.71
N PHE A 271 1.77 3.59 2.15
CA PHE A 271 1.11 4.77 2.71
C PHE A 271 1.85 5.29 3.94
N ILE A 272 2.19 4.41 4.89
CA ILE A 272 2.96 4.75 6.08
C ILE A 272 4.31 5.36 5.68
N ASN A 273 5.00 4.79 4.71
CA ASN A 273 6.27 5.31 4.23
C ASN A 273 6.15 6.74 3.68
N LEU A 274 5.13 7.04 2.87
CA LEU A 274 4.88 8.40 2.39
C LEU A 274 4.48 9.37 3.51
N MET A 275 3.83 8.90 4.55
CA MET A 275 3.45 9.70 5.71
C MET A 275 4.63 10.02 6.63
N THR A 276 5.57 9.09 6.78
CA THR A 276 6.59 9.16 7.85
C THR A 276 7.98 9.51 7.35
N HIS A 277 8.43 8.92 6.23
CA HIS A 277 9.82 9.02 5.82
C HIS A 277 10.18 10.43 5.33
N ARG A 278 11.35 10.92 5.77
CA ARG A 278 11.82 12.29 5.48
C ARG A 278 11.99 12.57 3.98
N ALA A 279 12.32 11.57 3.17
CA ALA A 279 12.50 11.74 1.72
C ALA A 279 11.21 12.20 1.01
N TYR A 280 10.04 12.04 1.64
CA TYR A 280 8.75 12.40 1.06
C TYR A 280 8.15 13.68 1.66
N GLU A 281 8.98 14.54 2.23
CA GLU A 281 8.57 15.84 2.77
C GLU A 281 7.97 16.73 1.67
N ASP A 282 8.57 16.75 0.48
CA ASP A 282 8.04 17.52 -0.65
C ASP A 282 6.65 17.03 -1.09
N PHE A 283 6.42 15.72 -1.06
CA PHE A 283 5.11 15.14 -1.32
C PHE A 283 4.08 15.61 -0.28
N ARG A 284 4.40 15.56 1.01
CA ARG A 284 3.50 16.02 2.08
C ARG A 284 3.23 17.52 1.99
N ARG A 285 4.24 18.32 1.69
CA ARG A 285 4.10 19.76 1.51
C ARG A 285 3.18 20.10 0.36
N LEU A 286 3.39 19.52 -0.83
CA LEU A 286 2.51 19.72 -1.98
C LEU A 286 1.07 19.32 -1.67
N ARG A 287 0.87 18.23 -0.93
CA ARG A 287 -0.44 17.76 -0.49
C ARG A 287 -1.10 18.76 0.46
N ALA A 288 -0.37 19.27 1.43
CA ALA A 288 -0.85 20.28 2.35
C ALA A 288 -1.19 21.61 1.64
N ASP A 289 -0.39 22.04 0.66
CA ASP A 289 -0.64 23.23 -0.14
C ASP A 289 -1.93 23.10 -0.97
N LEU A 290 -2.17 21.93 -1.58
CA LEU A 290 -3.44 21.67 -2.29
C LEU A 290 -4.63 21.72 -1.33
N ARG A 291 -4.52 21.11 -0.14
CA ARG A 291 -5.57 21.19 0.90
C ARG A 291 -5.84 22.60 1.35
N ALA A 292 -4.81 23.38 1.62
CA ALA A 292 -4.93 24.79 2.03
C ALA A 292 -5.58 25.65 0.93
N ALA A 293 -5.32 25.33 -0.33
CA ALA A 293 -5.92 26.00 -1.48
C ALA A 293 -7.34 25.50 -1.83
N GLY A 294 -7.90 24.54 -1.09
CA GLY A 294 -9.19 23.90 -1.39
C GLY A 294 -9.22 23.17 -2.74
N LYS A 295 -8.06 22.74 -3.23
CA LYS A 295 -7.92 22.01 -4.49
C LYS A 295 -8.00 20.50 -4.27
N PRO A 296 -8.47 19.73 -5.26
CA PRO A 296 -8.41 18.28 -5.20
C PRO A 296 -6.96 17.80 -5.14
N LEU A 297 -6.75 16.68 -4.45
CA LEU A 297 -5.47 15.99 -4.45
C LEU A 297 -5.39 15.14 -5.72
N ASP A 298 -4.57 15.54 -6.68
CA ASP A 298 -4.45 14.83 -7.95
C ASP A 298 -3.10 14.14 -8.12
N SER A 299 -3.13 12.98 -8.78
CA SER A 299 -1.97 12.12 -9.00
C SER A 299 -0.84 12.80 -9.75
N MET A 300 -1.16 13.65 -10.74
CA MET A 300 -0.16 14.25 -11.61
C MET A 300 0.64 15.33 -10.88
N THR A 301 -0.03 16.15 -10.08
CA THR A 301 0.63 17.19 -9.26
C THR A 301 1.45 16.54 -8.15
N LEU A 302 0.88 15.57 -7.42
CA LEU A 302 1.57 14.97 -6.28
C LEU A 302 2.76 14.08 -6.67
N ALA A 303 2.80 13.57 -7.90
CA ALA A 303 3.97 12.86 -8.42
C ALA A 303 5.25 13.71 -8.39
N ASP A 304 5.15 15.04 -8.50
CA ASP A 304 6.32 15.95 -8.44
C ASP A 304 7.00 15.96 -7.06
N GLY A 305 6.29 15.55 -6.02
CA GLY A 305 6.86 15.38 -4.67
C GLY A 305 7.64 14.10 -4.46
N LEU A 306 7.78 13.24 -5.48
CA LEU A 306 8.42 11.92 -5.38
C LEU A 306 9.83 11.86 -5.99
N LEU A 307 10.51 13.00 -6.13
CA LEU A 307 11.88 13.07 -6.69
C LEU A 307 12.86 12.18 -5.93
N SER A 308 12.70 12.06 -4.62
CA SER A 308 13.55 11.23 -3.77
C SER A 308 13.12 9.77 -3.65
N TYR A 309 12.08 9.35 -4.36
CA TYR A 309 11.61 7.95 -4.36
C TYR A 309 12.57 7.01 -5.09
N SER A 310 13.27 7.53 -6.09
CA SER A 310 14.23 6.77 -6.88
C SER A 310 15.48 7.62 -7.13
N GLU A 311 16.66 6.98 -7.19
CA GLU A 311 17.92 7.63 -7.59
C GLU A 311 17.83 8.30 -8.98
N ARG A 312 16.84 7.93 -9.81
CA ARG A 312 16.57 8.52 -11.12
C ARG A 312 15.94 9.92 -11.06
N GLY A 313 15.47 10.36 -9.88
CA GLY A 313 14.90 11.69 -9.67
C GLY A 313 13.80 12.04 -10.69
N GLN A 314 14.01 13.09 -11.49
CA GLN A 314 13.02 13.58 -12.46
C GLN A 314 12.63 12.53 -13.52
N ASP A 315 13.57 11.72 -14.00
CA ASP A 315 13.29 10.67 -14.99
C ASP A 315 12.32 9.60 -14.45
N TYR A 316 12.35 9.38 -13.12
CA TYR A 316 11.39 8.52 -12.45
C TYR A 316 10.00 9.15 -12.47
N VAL A 317 9.89 10.41 -12.04
CA VAL A 317 8.62 11.15 -12.02
C VAL A 317 8.00 11.22 -13.42
N ASP A 318 8.79 11.50 -14.45
CA ASP A 318 8.32 11.58 -15.84
C ASP A 318 7.83 10.21 -16.33
N SER A 319 8.55 9.14 -15.99
CA SER A 319 8.14 7.76 -16.32
C SER A 319 6.81 7.41 -15.62
N LEU A 320 6.67 7.77 -14.34
CA LEU A 320 5.45 7.54 -13.56
C LEU A 320 4.26 8.30 -14.14
N LYS A 321 4.44 9.59 -14.44
CA LYS A 321 3.42 10.41 -15.13
C LYS A 321 3.06 9.86 -16.51
N GLY A 322 4.03 9.31 -17.23
CA GLY A 322 3.82 8.62 -18.49
C GLY A 322 2.91 7.38 -18.33
N ILE A 323 3.17 6.56 -17.33
CA ILE A 323 2.35 5.39 -17.00
C ILE A 323 0.91 5.82 -16.67
N MET A 324 0.75 6.84 -15.83
CA MET A 324 -0.57 7.33 -15.42
C MET A 324 -1.38 7.84 -16.62
N ARG A 325 -0.75 8.62 -17.53
CA ARG A 325 -1.42 9.12 -18.74
C ARG A 325 -1.84 8.00 -19.69
N VAL A 326 -0.89 7.10 -20.02
CA VAL A 326 -1.13 6.02 -21.02
C VAL A 326 -2.20 5.04 -20.55
N ASN A 327 -2.35 4.85 -19.24
CA ASN A 327 -3.32 3.91 -18.67
C ASN A 327 -4.54 4.64 -18.06
N ASN A 328 -4.68 5.94 -18.26
CA ASN A 328 -5.80 6.77 -17.79
C ASN A 328 -6.06 6.65 -16.27
N LEU A 329 -4.98 6.53 -15.46
CA LEU A 329 -5.11 6.21 -14.04
C LEU A 329 -5.66 7.38 -13.19
N THR A 330 -5.59 8.62 -13.67
CA THR A 330 -6.11 9.79 -12.97
C THR A 330 -7.63 9.74 -12.74
N VAL A 331 -8.34 8.90 -13.50
CA VAL A 331 -9.77 8.62 -13.26
C VAL A 331 -9.99 8.02 -11.86
N ALA A 332 -9.03 7.22 -11.39
CA ALA A 332 -9.11 6.61 -10.06
C ALA A 332 -9.02 7.63 -8.90
N ASP A 333 -8.51 8.85 -9.14
CA ASP A 333 -8.46 9.89 -8.11
C ASP A 333 -9.86 10.37 -7.66
N ARG A 334 -10.87 10.12 -8.50
CA ARG A 334 -12.28 10.46 -8.24
C ARG A 334 -13.15 9.23 -8.01
N ALA A 335 -12.54 8.05 -7.97
CA ALA A 335 -13.26 6.81 -7.79
C ALA A 335 -13.97 6.76 -6.43
N VAL A 336 -15.11 6.09 -6.39
CA VAL A 336 -15.88 5.83 -5.17
C VAL A 336 -16.13 4.34 -5.03
N PHE A 337 -16.22 3.85 -3.80
CA PHE A 337 -16.74 2.51 -3.58
C PHE A 337 -18.24 2.44 -3.89
N ARG A 338 -18.67 1.28 -4.33
CA ARG A 338 -20.08 0.93 -4.32
C ARG A 338 -20.59 0.82 -2.88
N ASP A 339 -21.86 1.07 -2.69
CA ASP A 339 -22.54 0.82 -1.41
C ASP A 339 -22.78 -0.69 -1.26
N GLU A 340 -21.73 -1.41 -0.92
CA GLU A 340 -21.71 -2.85 -0.72
C GLU A 340 -20.71 -3.23 0.38
N PRO A 341 -20.94 -4.34 1.10
CA PRO A 341 -20.02 -4.79 2.13
C PRO A 341 -18.65 -5.18 1.55
N LEU A 342 -17.61 -5.10 2.40
CA LEU A 342 -16.29 -5.60 2.05
C LEU A 342 -16.33 -7.11 1.78
N ARG A 343 -15.74 -7.53 0.65
CA ARG A 343 -15.57 -8.93 0.24
C ARG A 343 -14.10 -9.26 0.08
N PHE A 344 -13.74 -10.53 0.19
CA PHE A 344 -12.39 -11.03 -0.03
C PHE A 344 -12.33 -11.93 -1.23
N LEU A 345 -11.27 -11.82 -2.03
CA LEU A 345 -11.05 -12.63 -3.22
C LEU A 345 -9.79 -13.47 -3.07
N ILE A 346 -9.95 -14.78 -3.11
CA ILE A 346 -8.88 -15.78 -3.16
C ILE A 346 -8.78 -16.32 -4.59
N SER A 347 -7.56 -16.33 -5.13
CA SER A 347 -7.29 -16.87 -6.47
C SER A 347 -6.48 -18.15 -6.36
N GLU A 348 -7.00 -19.27 -6.88
CA GLU A 348 -6.39 -20.58 -6.86
C GLU A 348 -5.88 -21.01 -8.25
N GLN A 349 -5.01 -22.01 -8.30
CA GLN A 349 -4.35 -22.44 -9.54
C GLN A 349 -5.20 -23.42 -10.35
N SER A 350 -6.10 -24.15 -9.68
CA SER A 350 -6.89 -25.18 -10.31
C SER A 350 -8.29 -25.28 -9.69
N PRO A 351 -9.24 -25.88 -10.41
CA PRO A 351 -10.58 -26.17 -9.85
C PRO A 351 -10.54 -26.99 -8.56
N GLU A 352 -9.59 -27.96 -8.47
CA GLU A 352 -9.45 -28.83 -7.31
C GLU A 352 -8.97 -28.05 -6.09
N GLU A 353 -8.04 -27.10 -6.26
CA GLU A 353 -7.59 -26.22 -5.20
C GLU A 353 -8.70 -25.28 -4.77
N ALA A 354 -9.44 -24.71 -5.72
CA ALA A 354 -10.56 -23.84 -5.42
C ALA A 354 -11.65 -24.53 -4.59
N VAL A 355 -11.97 -25.80 -4.89
CA VAL A 355 -12.91 -26.60 -4.07
C VAL A 355 -12.40 -26.75 -2.65
N LYS A 356 -11.14 -27.16 -2.46
CA LYS A 356 -10.52 -27.32 -1.13
C LYS A 356 -10.49 -26.00 -0.34
N THR A 357 -10.25 -24.90 -1.01
CA THR A 357 -10.22 -23.59 -0.35
C THR A 357 -11.62 -23.13 0.03
N ARG A 358 -12.65 -23.37 -0.80
CA ARG A 358 -14.07 -23.12 -0.44
C ARG A 358 -14.47 -23.92 0.81
N GLU A 359 -14.06 -25.20 0.89
CA GLU A 359 -14.31 -26.06 2.07
C GLU A 359 -13.61 -25.48 3.33
N ARG A 360 -12.34 -25.06 3.21
CA ARG A 360 -11.61 -24.44 4.33
C ARG A 360 -12.23 -23.11 4.78
N VAL A 361 -12.65 -22.25 3.85
CA VAL A 361 -13.33 -21.00 4.16
C VAL A 361 -14.66 -21.26 4.89
N ALA A 362 -15.45 -22.23 4.42
CA ALA A 362 -16.69 -22.61 5.08
C ALA A 362 -16.43 -23.11 6.51
N GLN A 363 -15.42 -23.96 6.70
CA GLN A 363 -15.04 -24.44 8.02
C GLN A 363 -14.56 -23.30 8.93
N ALA A 364 -13.71 -22.38 8.42
CA ALA A 364 -13.23 -21.24 9.18
C ALA A 364 -14.36 -20.27 9.58
N ALA A 365 -15.39 -20.14 8.75
CA ALA A 365 -16.60 -19.38 9.08
C ALA A 365 -17.38 -20.03 10.25
N GLU A 366 -17.53 -21.37 10.22
CA GLU A 366 -18.21 -22.12 11.28
C GLU A 366 -17.46 -22.09 12.63
N THR A 367 -16.13 -22.09 12.59
CA THR A 367 -15.31 -22.09 13.81
C THR A 367 -15.04 -20.69 14.39
N GLY A 368 -15.40 -19.62 13.70
CA GLY A 368 -15.11 -18.24 14.05
C GLY A 368 -13.71 -17.75 13.66
N GLU A 369 -12.84 -18.63 13.15
CA GLU A 369 -11.47 -18.27 12.72
C GLU A 369 -11.48 -17.22 11.61
N LEU A 370 -12.45 -17.29 10.69
CA LEU A 370 -12.60 -16.30 9.64
C LEU A 370 -12.91 -14.91 10.20
N ALA A 371 -13.70 -14.81 11.26
CA ALA A 371 -14.01 -13.54 11.92
C ALA A 371 -12.74 -12.92 12.53
N GLU A 372 -11.87 -13.71 13.15
CA GLU A 372 -10.60 -13.24 13.74
C GLU A 372 -9.63 -12.73 12.66
N ILE A 373 -9.53 -13.44 11.52
CA ILE A 373 -8.69 -13.01 10.39
C ILE A 373 -9.19 -11.68 9.82
N ILE A 374 -10.48 -11.53 9.66
CA ILE A 374 -11.12 -10.33 9.11
C ILE A 374 -10.96 -9.15 10.07
N GLU A 375 -11.14 -9.39 11.36
CA GLU A 375 -10.98 -8.34 12.38
C GLU A 375 -9.56 -7.79 12.41
N ARG A 376 -8.55 -8.67 12.35
CA ARG A 376 -7.15 -8.23 12.20
C ARG A 376 -6.94 -7.34 10.98
N MET A 377 -7.61 -7.60 9.85
CA MET A 377 -7.52 -6.76 8.66
C MET A 377 -8.25 -5.42 8.77
N ARG A 378 -9.24 -5.32 9.64
CA ARG A 378 -9.97 -4.06 9.89
C ARG A 378 -9.25 -3.14 10.87
N LEU A 379 -8.56 -3.72 11.86
CA LEU A 379 -7.99 -2.97 12.98
C LEU A 379 -6.50 -2.63 12.79
N GLU A 380 -5.75 -3.38 12.00
CA GLU A 380 -4.33 -3.15 11.75
C GLU A 380 -4.09 -2.30 10.51
#